data_636913b10fa5d99d88f470e51ad7cf75
#
_entry.id   636913b10fa5d99d88f470e51ad7cf75
#
_cell.length_a   1.000
_cell.length_b   1.000
_cell.length_c   1.000
_cell.angle_alpha   90.00
_cell.angle_beta   90.00
_cell.angle_gamma   90.00
#
_symmetry.space_group_name_H-M   'P 1'
#
loop_
_entity.id
_entity.type
_entity.pdbx_description
1 polymer ?
#
loop_
_entity_poly.entity_id
_entity_poly.type
_entity_poly.pdbx_seq_one_letter_code
_entity_poly.pdbx_strand_id
1 'polypeptide(L)'
;INSGKSSPIEGTRAEVQLSEVRLELRRAERDEANAYQQLARVMGAPLPSFKSVGESDRPMPNVPEPSLLLNRIGETAELRLAKLQIDQREASLDLEKSQRVPDLTVSVGSQYDERERERVNVVGLSMPIPLFNRNQGNVLAAARRADQARDLRNSSELRLRTEIQIALDQWMTANTEVTSFNQTILPAAQNAVDTATRGFEMGKFNFLDVLDAQRTLISARNQYIQAIAEATDAWVRIERVFGDVTQLTRSQ
;
A
#
# COMPACT_ATOMS: atom_id res chain seq x y z
N ILE A 1 -48.53 7.53 -19.94
CA ILE A 1 -49.31 8.79 -20.01
C ILE A 1 -50.42 8.64 -21.05
N ASN A 2 -50.12 8.18 -22.25
CA ASN A 2 -51.08 8.03 -23.35
C ASN A 2 -52.23 7.01 -23.09
N SER A 3 -52.09 6.13 -22.10
CA SER A 3 -53.12 5.14 -21.74
C SER A 3 -53.94 5.53 -20.50
N GLY A 4 -53.81 6.76 -19.97
CA GLY A 4 -54.54 7.24 -18.80
C GLY A 4 -54.19 6.58 -17.46
N LYS A 5 -53.15 5.72 -17.43
CA LYS A 5 -52.74 4.98 -16.22
C LYS A 5 -51.70 5.70 -15.33
N SER A 6 -51.09 6.78 -15.82
CA SER A 6 -50.05 7.51 -15.09
C SER A 6 -50.29 9.02 -15.09
N SER A 7 -49.99 9.67 -13.97
CA SER A 7 -50.08 11.13 -13.83
C SER A 7 -48.95 11.85 -14.59
N PRO A 8 -49.15 13.06 -15.15
CA PRO A 8 -48.09 13.86 -15.76
C PRO A 8 -46.87 14.07 -14.83
N ILE A 9 -47.13 14.20 -13.53
CA ILE A 9 -46.05 14.35 -12.52
C ILE A 9 -45.16 13.10 -12.39
N GLU A 10 -45.73 11.91 -12.62
CA GLU A 10 -44.98 10.67 -12.62
C GLU A 10 -44.03 10.58 -13.83
N GLY A 11 -44.45 11.06 -14.99
CA GLY A 11 -43.61 11.21 -16.17
C GLY A 11 -42.42 12.13 -15.91
N THR A 12 -42.68 13.31 -15.34
CA THR A 12 -41.60 14.26 -14.99
C THR A 12 -40.59 13.67 -13.99
N ARG A 13 -41.07 12.94 -12.98
CA ARG A 13 -40.16 12.25 -12.02
C ARG A 13 -39.30 11.19 -12.69
N ALA A 14 -39.86 10.40 -13.61
CA ALA A 14 -39.09 9.41 -14.37
C ALA A 14 -38.03 10.07 -15.26
N GLU A 15 -38.35 11.23 -15.90
CA GLU A 15 -37.38 12.00 -16.69
C GLU A 15 -36.22 12.55 -15.86
N VAL A 16 -36.50 13.05 -14.65
CA VAL A 16 -35.48 13.51 -13.70
C VAL A 16 -34.57 12.35 -13.32
N GLN A 17 -35.14 11.21 -12.92
CA GLN A 17 -34.38 10.04 -12.56
C GLN A 17 -33.54 9.50 -13.71
N LEU A 18 -34.06 9.45 -14.93
CA LEU A 18 -33.29 9.06 -16.11
C LEU A 18 -32.12 10.00 -16.35
N SER A 19 -32.29 11.29 -16.12
CA SER A 19 -31.26 12.30 -16.27
C SER A 19 -30.17 12.15 -15.22
N GLU A 20 -30.52 11.83 -13.96
CA GLU A 20 -29.59 11.53 -12.87
C GLU A 20 -28.73 10.29 -13.20
N VAL A 21 -29.38 9.18 -13.57
CA VAL A 21 -28.66 7.93 -13.93
C VAL A 21 -27.73 8.12 -15.14
N ARG A 22 -28.14 8.93 -16.13
CA ARG A 22 -27.28 9.27 -17.27
C ARG A 22 -26.06 10.11 -16.88
N LEU A 23 -26.20 10.98 -15.85
CA LEU A 23 -25.07 11.72 -15.29
C LEU A 23 -24.11 10.79 -14.55
N GLU A 24 -24.63 9.86 -13.76
CA GLU A 24 -23.82 8.85 -13.06
C GLU A 24 -23.05 7.97 -14.06
N LEU A 25 -23.71 7.48 -15.11
CA LEU A 25 -23.06 6.72 -16.16
C LEU A 25 -21.88 7.49 -16.77
N ARG A 26 -22.08 8.76 -17.14
CA ARG A 26 -21.01 9.58 -17.72
C ARG A 26 -19.86 9.88 -16.74
N ARG A 27 -20.12 9.89 -15.44
CA ARG A 27 -19.06 9.95 -14.41
C ARG A 27 -18.29 8.65 -14.35
N ALA A 28 -18.97 7.52 -14.27
CA ALA A 28 -18.36 6.21 -14.24
C ALA A 28 -17.47 5.93 -15.47
N GLU A 29 -17.94 6.30 -16.67
CA GLU A 29 -17.13 6.19 -17.91
C GLU A 29 -15.84 7.03 -17.85
N ARG A 30 -15.90 8.22 -17.25
CA ARG A 30 -14.69 9.05 -17.06
C ARG A 30 -13.76 8.51 -15.99
N ASP A 31 -14.31 7.98 -14.92
CA ASP A 31 -13.53 7.39 -13.84
C ASP A 31 -12.83 6.12 -14.32
N GLU A 32 -13.49 5.30 -15.15
CA GLU A 32 -12.87 4.16 -15.84
C GLU A 32 -11.70 4.61 -16.73
N ALA A 33 -11.92 5.62 -17.58
CA ALA A 33 -10.86 6.14 -18.46
C ALA A 33 -9.66 6.67 -17.66
N ASN A 34 -9.91 7.37 -16.56
CA ASN A 34 -8.87 7.86 -15.65
C ASN A 34 -8.12 6.70 -14.97
N ALA A 35 -8.83 5.65 -14.53
CA ALA A 35 -8.23 4.46 -13.94
C ALA A 35 -7.31 3.74 -14.95
N TYR A 36 -7.73 3.64 -16.21
CA TYR A 36 -6.88 3.09 -17.29
C TYR A 36 -5.62 3.91 -17.52
N GLN A 37 -5.71 5.24 -17.48
CA GLN A 37 -4.53 6.10 -17.59
C GLN A 37 -3.57 5.90 -16.41
N GLN A 38 -4.11 5.79 -15.20
CA GLN A 38 -3.30 5.52 -14.01
C GLN A 38 -2.60 4.17 -14.10
N LEU A 39 -3.30 3.12 -14.54
CA LEU A 39 -2.72 1.80 -14.77
C LEU A 39 -1.62 1.85 -15.82
N ALA A 40 -1.85 2.50 -16.97
CA ALA A 40 -0.85 2.66 -18.03
C ALA A 40 0.41 3.35 -17.50
N ARG A 41 0.26 4.40 -16.67
CA ARG A 41 1.38 5.10 -16.04
C ARG A 41 2.20 4.17 -15.13
N VAL A 42 1.56 3.33 -14.33
CA VAL A 42 2.25 2.35 -13.47
C VAL A 42 2.99 1.31 -14.30
N MET A 43 2.44 0.95 -15.48
CA MET A 43 3.09 0.06 -16.45
C MET A 43 4.21 0.74 -17.25
N GLY A 44 4.46 2.04 -17.06
CA GLY A 44 5.47 2.80 -17.80
C GLY A 44 5.03 3.22 -19.20
N ALA A 45 3.75 3.13 -19.54
CA ALA A 45 3.19 3.53 -20.84
C ALA A 45 2.57 4.94 -20.75
N PRO A 46 2.77 5.81 -21.78
CA PRO A 46 2.20 7.16 -21.80
C PRO A 46 0.68 7.16 -21.99
N LEU A 47 0.13 6.13 -22.63
CA LEU A 47 -1.29 5.94 -22.90
C LEU A 47 -1.67 4.45 -22.72
N PRO A 48 -2.95 4.14 -22.40
CA PRO A 48 -3.40 2.77 -22.35
C PRO A 48 -3.28 2.08 -23.70
N SER A 49 -2.56 0.96 -23.76
CA SER A 49 -2.45 0.10 -24.94
C SER A 49 -3.49 -1.04 -24.96
N PHE A 50 -4.34 -1.11 -23.95
CA PHE A 50 -5.40 -2.10 -23.75
C PHE A 50 -6.78 -1.44 -23.78
N LYS A 51 -7.79 -2.20 -24.23
CA LYS A 51 -9.18 -1.71 -24.33
C LYS A 51 -10.04 -2.06 -23.12
N SER A 52 -9.67 -3.11 -22.41
CA SER A 52 -10.35 -3.56 -21.19
C SER A 52 -9.37 -4.29 -20.29
N VAL A 53 -9.66 -4.27 -19.01
CA VAL A 53 -9.02 -5.13 -18.02
C VAL A 53 -9.93 -6.35 -17.86
N GLY A 54 -9.35 -7.57 -17.90
CA GLY A 54 -10.11 -8.78 -17.72
C GLY A 54 -10.74 -8.84 -16.33
N GLU A 55 -11.95 -9.34 -16.24
CA GLU A 55 -12.57 -9.63 -14.95
C GLU A 55 -11.70 -10.65 -14.20
N SER A 56 -11.42 -10.35 -12.95
CA SER A 56 -10.77 -11.31 -12.08
C SER A 56 -11.82 -12.26 -11.54
N ASP A 57 -11.95 -13.43 -12.16
CA ASP A 57 -12.75 -14.55 -11.63
C ASP A 57 -12.18 -15.13 -10.32
N ARG A 58 -11.14 -14.49 -9.78
CA ARG A 58 -10.56 -14.93 -8.52
C ARG A 58 -11.51 -14.59 -7.38
N PRO A 59 -11.97 -15.60 -6.62
CA PRO A 59 -12.68 -15.33 -5.38
C PRO A 59 -11.77 -14.44 -4.51
N MET A 60 -12.38 -13.56 -3.73
CA MET A 60 -11.64 -12.76 -2.76
C MET A 60 -10.72 -13.67 -1.95
N PRO A 61 -9.40 -13.41 -1.96
CA PRO A 61 -8.48 -14.28 -1.26
C PRO A 61 -8.73 -14.18 0.24
N ASN A 62 -8.72 -15.32 0.91
CA ASN A 62 -8.76 -15.33 2.36
C ASN A 62 -7.49 -14.68 2.92
N VAL A 63 -7.67 -13.68 3.77
CA VAL A 63 -6.55 -13.09 4.50
C VAL A 63 -6.16 -14.06 5.61
N PRO A 64 -4.85 -14.34 5.80
CA PRO A 64 -4.37 -15.11 6.94
C PRO A 64 -4.78 -14.47 8.25
N GLU A 65 -4.82 -15.28 9.30
CA GLU A 65 -5.16 -14.78 10.63
C GLU A 65 -4.29 -13.57 11.03
N PRO A 66 -4.88 -12.49 11.58
CA PRO A 66 -4.17 -11.26 11.95
C PRO A 66 -2.92 -11.50 12.81
N SER A 67 -3.01 -12.44 13.76
CA SER A 67 -1.90 -12.84 14.63
C SER A 67 -0.68 -13.33 13.85
N LEU A 68 -0.90 -14.09 12.78
CA LEU A 68 0.16 -14.66 11.95
C LEU A 68 0.89 -13.57 11.15
N LEU A 69 0.16 -12.61 10.61
CA LEU A 69 0.74 -11.48 9.89
C LEU A 69 1.52 -10.56 10.84
N LEU A 70 0.96 -10.23 12.00
CA LEU A 70 1.60 -9.37 12.99
C LEU A 70 2.91 -9.98 13.53
N ASN A 71 2.98 -11.30 13.68
CA ASN A 71 4.21 -11.98 14.10
C ASN A 71 5.31 -11.96 13.04
N ARG A 72 4.95 -11.86 11.76
CA ARG A 72 5.91 -11.81 10.63
C ARG A 72 6.31 -10.42 10.20
N ILE A 73 5.83 -9.37 10.84
CA ILE A 73 6.20 -7.97 10.50
C ILE A 73 7.72 -7.78 10.45
N GLY A 74 8.47 -8.39 11.39
CA GLY A 74 9.93 -8.32 11.41
C GLY A 74 10.63 -8.87 10.16
N GLU A 75 9.95 -9.70 9.38
CA GLU A 75 10.46 -10.32 8.14
C GLU A 75 10.17 -9.47 6.88
N THR A 76 9.46 -8.35 7.02
CA THR A 76 9.14 -7.47 5.89
C THR A 76 10.39 -6.85 5.28
N ALA A 77 10.35 -6.56 3.99
CA ALA A 77 11.46 -5.95 3.27
C ALA A 77 11.89 -4.60 3.90
N GLU A 78 10.92 -3.82 4.38
CA GLU A 78 11.18 -2.53 5.03
C GLU A 78 11.96 -2.69 6.34
N LEU A 79 11.58 -3.63 7.21
CA LEU A 79 12.28 -3.83 8.47
C LEU A 79 13.63 -4.54 8.29
N ARG A 80 13.78 -5.38 7.26
CA ARG A 80 15.10 -5.90 6.87
C ARG A 80 16.03 -4.78 6.39
N LEU A 81 15.52 -3.86 5.57
CA LEU A 81 16.28 -2.68 5.14
C LEU A 81 16.69 -1.82 6.33
N ALA A 82 15.77 -1.53 7.25
CA ALA A 82 16.06 -0.77 8.45
C ALA A 82 17.13 -1.44 9.33
N LYS A 83 17.11 -2.78 9.42
CA LYS A 83 18.16 -3.54 10.13
C LYS A 83 19.52 -3.37 9.46
N LEU A 84 19.60 -3.52 8.14
CA LEU A 84 20.85 -3.30 7.40
C LEU A 84 21.38 -1.87 7.56
N GLN A 85 20.49 -0.88 7.67
CA GLN A 85 20.89 0.51 7.96
C GLN A 85 21.48 0.66 9.37
N ILE A 86 20.94 -0.06 10.37
CA ILE A 86 21.53 -0.10 11.71
C ILE A 86 22.93 -0.70 11.63
N ASP A 87 23.08 -1.87 11.01
CA ASP A 87 24.37 -2.56 10.86
C ASP A 87 25.41 -1.66 10.17
N GLN A 88 24.99 -0.92 9.14
CA GLN A 88 25.85 0.07 8.45
C GLN A 88 26.29 1.20 9.40
N ARG A 89 25.39 1.73 10.24
CA ARG A 89 25.73 2.80 11.19
C ARG A 89 26.62 2.31 12.32
N GLU A 90 26.42 1.09 12.77
CA GLU A 90 27.28 0.44 13.78
C GLU A 90 28.68 0.21 13.22
N ALA A 91 28.81 -0.30 12.00
CA ALA A 91 30.11 -0.44 11.32
C ALA A 91 30.80 0.94 11.14
N SER A 92 30.02 2.00 10.83
CA SER A 92 30.58 3.36 10.76
C SER A 92 31.06 3.85 12.12
N LEU A 93 30.34 3.55 13.20
CA LEU A 93 30.75 3.86 14.56
C LEU A 93 32.06 3.13 14.92
N ASP A 94 32.19 1.87 14.55
CA ASP A 94 33.41 1.09 14.84
C ASP A 94 34.59 1.59 14.02
N LEU A 95 34.37 2.05 12.79
CA LEU A 95 35.38 2.75 12.00
C LEU A 95 35.88 4.03 12.72
N GLU A 96 34.96 4.87 13.20
CA GLU A 96 35.34 6.10 13.94
C GLU A 96 36.08 5.78 15.27
N LYS A 97 35.70 4.67 15.93
CA LYS A 97 36.43 4.18 17.11
C LYS A 97 37.84 3.73 16.76
N SER A 98 38.04 3.01 15.64
CA SER A 98 39.35 2.55 15.22
C SER A 98 40.30 3.69 14.89
N GLN A 99 39.78 4.78 14.32
CA GLN A 99 40.54 6.00 14.03
C GLN A 99 41.05 6.76 15.28
N ARG A 100 40.64 6.34 16.47
CA ARG A 100 41.23 6.85 17.74
C ARG A 100 42.66 6.36 17.96
N VAL A 101 42.99 5.24 17.35
CA VAL A 101 44.36 4.64 17.36
C VAL A 101 45.04 5.12 16.08
N PRO A 102 46.10 5.93 16.16
CA PRO A 102 46.81 6.40 14.97
C PRO A 102 47.60 5.28 14.30
N ASP A 103 47.78 5.45 13.00
CA ASP A 103 48.55 4.51 12.19
C ASP A 103 50.03 4.57 12.53
N LEU A 104 50.68 3.40 12.60
CA LEU A 104 52.12 3.25 12.71
C LEU A 104 52.72 3.18 11.31
N THR A 105 53.53 4.20 10.97
CA THR A 105 54.21 4.25 9.67
C THR A 105 55.63 3.69 9.80
N VAL A 106 55.94 2.69 9.01
CA VAL A 106 57.28 2.17 8.87
C VAL A 106 57.83 2.65 7.54
N SER A 107 58.97 3.32 7.57
CA SER A 107 59.65 3.80 6.37
C SER A 107 60.99 3.09 6.21
N VAL A 108 61.32 2.67 5.04
CA VAL A 108 62.63 2.10 4.68
C VAL A 108 63.14 2.87 3.47
N GLY A 109 64.31 3.41 3.58
CA GLY A 109 64.93 4.20 2.53
C GLY A 109 66.44 3.99 2.47
N SER A 110 67.04 4.40 1.36
CA SER A 110 68.49 4.50 1.20
C SER A 110 68.84 5.95 0.89
N GLN A 111 69.66 6.55 1.71
CA GLN A 111 70.14 7.90 1.58
C GLN A 111 71.64 7.89 1.24
N TYR A 112 72.04 8.71 0.26
CA TYR A 112 73.45 8.90 -0.07
C TYR A 112 73.95 10.12 0.68
N ASP A 113 75.00 9.94 1.50
CA ASP A 113 75.67 11.06 2.18
C ASP A 113 76.83 11.54 1.31
N GLU A 114 76.72 12.77 0.80
CA GLU A 114 77.75 13.39 -0.04
C GLU A 114 79.04 13.75 0.71
N ARG A 115 79.01 13.94 2.04
CA ARG A 115 80.20 14.25 2.83
C ARG A 115 81.07 13.04 3.07
N GLU A 116 80.44 11.90 3.39
CA GLU A 116 81.15 10.66 3.66
C GLU A 116 81.21 9.77 2.42
N ARG A 117 80.54 10.12 1.32
CA ARG A 117 80.43 9.36 0.04
C ARG A 117 79.93 7.93 0.22
N GLU A 118 79.11 7.70 1.23
CA GLU A 118 78.58 6.38 1.54
C GLU A 118 77.06 6.33 1.41
N ARG A 119 76.52 5.14 1.11
CA ARG A 119 75.10 4.85 1.15
C ARG A 119 74.71 4.32 2.52
N VAL A 120 73.78 5.00 3.15
CA VAL A 120 73.24 4.63 4.45
C VAL A 120 71.82 4.14 4.24
N ASN A 121 71.47 2.96 4.74
CA ASN A 121 70.12 2.48 4.80
C ASN A 121 69.46 3.02 6.08
N VAL A 122 68.31 3.66 5.88
CA VAL A 122 67.56 4.29 6.97
C VAL A 122 66.25 3.53 7.17
N VAL A 123 66.01 3.12 8.40
CA VAL A 123 64.71 2.58 8.84
C VAL A 123 64.12 3.55 9.82
N GLY A 124 62.92 4.04 9.51
CA GLY A 124 62.22 4.95 10.36
C GLY A 124 60.88 4.37 10.84
N LEU A 125 60.56 4.67 12.08
CA LEU A 125 59.27 4.34 12.71
C LEU A 125 58.61 5.64 13.16
N SER A 126 57.40 5.92 12.73
CA SER A 126 56.69 7.16 13.06
C SER A 126 55.22 6.86 13.43
N MET A 127 54.78 7.44 14.54
CA MET A 127 53.38 7.38 14.98
C MET A 127 52.98 8.73 15.52
N PRO A 128 51.88 9.37 14.98
CA PRO A 128 51.40 10.61 15.56
C PRO A 128 50.74 10.35 16.92
N ILE A 129 51.04 11.16 17.93
CA ILE A 129 50.44 11.04 19.26
C ILE A 129 49.32 12.08 19.39
N PRO A 130 48.02 11.70 19.37
CA PRO A 130 46.90 12.62 19.49
C PRO A 130 46.71 13.05 20.94
N LEU A 131 47.17 14.26 21.29
CA LEU A 131 47.08 14.80 22.65
C LEU A 131 45.70 15.40 22.96
N PHE A 132 45.12 16.10 22.00
CA PHE A 132 43.86 16.86 22.19
C PHE A 132 42.70 16.31 21.38
N ASN A 133 42.91 15.96 20.12
CA ASN A 133 41.89 15.39 19.25
C ASN A 133 42.09 13.88 19.12
N ARG A 134 41.25 13.13 19.83
CA ARG A 134 41.20 11.64 19.79
C ARG A 134 39.97 11.13 19.04
N ASN A 135 39.52 11.87 18.04
CA ASN A 135 38.32 11.57 17.26
C ASN A 135 37.02 11.48 18.10
N GLN A 136 37.01 12.05 19.34
CA GLN A 136 35.88 11.90 20.27
C GLN A 136 34.57 12.51 19.73
N GLY A 137 34.65 13.60 18.97
CA GLY A 137 33.50 14.29 18.38
C GLY A 137 32.83 13.41 17.31
N ASN A 138 33.62 12.82 16.39
CA ASN A 138 33.09 11.95 15.36
C ASN A 138 32.54 10.66 15.93
N VAL A 139 33.21 10.07 16.93
CA VAL A 139 32.71 8.88 17.63
C VAL A 139 31.35 9.17 18.28
N LEU A 140 31.18 10.31 18.96
CA LEU A 140 29.91 10.68 19.53
C LEU A 140 28.85 10.90 18.45
N ALA A 141 29.19 11.59 17.37
CA ALA A 141 28.29 11.80 16.25
C ALA A 141 27.86 10.49 15.60
N ALA A 142 28.78 9.55 15.37
CA ALA A 142 28.48 8.23 14.84
C ALA A 142 27.60 7.41 15.78
N ALA A 143 27.84 7.45 17.10
CA ALA A 143 27.01 6.81 18.10
C ALA A 143 25.56 7.33 18.05
N ARG A 144 25.37 8.67 17.98
CA ARG A 144 24.04 9.26 17.86
C ARG A 144 23.33 8.91 16.55
N ARG A 145 24.08 8.74 15.45
CA ARG A 145 23.50 8.25 14.18
C ARG A 145 23.08 6.78 14.25
N ALA A 146 23.80 5.95 14.98
CA ALA A 146 23.41 4.56 15.24
C ALA A 146 22.14 4.49 16.11
N ASP A 147 22.07 5.31 17.19
CA ASP A 147 20.87 5.43 18.02
C ASP A 147 19.66 5.87 17.18
N GLN A 148 19.82 6.91 16.35
CA GLN A 148 18.79 7.40 15.43
C GLN A 148 18.29 6.31 14.48
N ALA A 149 19.18 5.48 13.94
CA ALA A 149 18.79 4.39 13.05
C ALA A 149 17.95 3.33 13.78
N ARG A 150 18.26 3.03 15.05
CA ARG A 150 17.46 2.14 15.90
C ARG A 150 16.07 2.71 16.16
N ASP A 151 15.98 4.01 16.48
CA ASP A 151 14.72 4.69 16.74
C ASP A 151 13.85 4.73 15.47
N LEU A 152 14.45 5.00 14.30
CA LEU A 152 13.75 4.96 13.01
C LEU A 152 13.21 3.56 12.70
N ARG A 153 13.98 2.49 12.95
CA ARG A 153 13.49 1.12 12.80
C ARG A 153 12.29 0.84 13.70
N ASN A 154 12.34 1.26 14.97
CA ASN A 154 11.24 1.08 15.91
C ASN A 154 9.99 1.86 15.48
N SER A 155 10.17 3.09 15.00
CA SER A 155 9.09 3.91 14.43
C SER A 155 8.46 3.25 13.20
N SER A 156 9.28 2.72 12.28
CA SER A 156 8.79 1.98 11.11
C SER A 156 8.02 0.72 11.51
N GLU A 157 8.46 -0.01 12.53
CA GLU A 157 7.75 -1.18 13.03
C GLU A 157 6.38 -0.83 13.57
N LEU A 158 6.27 0.21 14.40
CA LEU A 158 4.99 0.68 14.94
C LEU A 158 4.05 1.16 13.83
N ARG A 159 4.57 1.90 12.86
CA ARG A 159 3.81 2.37 11.71
C ARG A 159 3.26 1.20 10.89
N LEU A 160 4.10 0.21 10.56
CA LEU A 160 3.69 -0.98 9.82
C LEU A 160 2.64 -1.80 10.58
N ARG A 161 2.80 -1.99 11.90
CA ARG A 161 1.80 -2.66 12.73
C ARG A 161 0.44 -1.99 12.64
N THR A 162 0.43 -0.66 12.75
CA THR A 162 -0.82 0.11 12.66
C THR A 162 -1.42 0.05 11.25
N GLU A 163 -0.60 0.19 10.20
CA GLU A 163 -1.06 0.12 8.80
C GLU A 163 -1.69 -1.24 8.49
N ILE A 164 -1.07 -2.33 8.92
CA ILE A 164 -1.61 -3.69 8.73
C ILE A 164 -2.89 -3.90 9.53
N GLN A 165 -2.94 -3.45 10.78
CA GLN A 165 -4.15 -3.57 11.58
C GLN A 165 -5.33 -2.86 10.93
N ILE A 166 -5.13 -1.62 10.47
CA ILE A 166 -6.17 -0.85 9.76
C ILE A 166 -6.59 -1.58 8.47
N ALA A 167 -5.63 -2.09 7.68
CA ALA A 167 -5.95 -2.79 6.46
C ALA A 167 -6.73 -4.09 6.71
N LEU A 168 -6.41 -4.83 7.76
CA LEU A 168 -7.13 -6.04 8.18
C LEU A 168 -8.57 -5.71 8.60
N ASP A 169 -8.76 -4.68 9.41
CA ASP A 169 -10.09 -4.26 9.87
C ASP A 169 -10.95 -3.77 8.69
N GLN A 170 -10.36 -3.02 7.76
CA GLN A 170 -11.03 -2.59 6.53
C GLN A 170 -11.40 -3.80 5.65
N TRP A 171 -10.50 -4.74 5.47
CA TRP A 171 -10.78 -5.95 4.69
C TRP A 171 -11.90 -6.78 5.30
N MET A 172 -11.89 -7.03 6.62
CA MET A 172 -12.94 -7.80 7.31
C MET A 172 -14.30 -7.13 7.17
N THR A 173 -14.36 -5.81 7.32
CA THR A 173 -15.60 -5.03 7.17
C THR A 173 -16.12 -5.14 5.73
N ALA A 174 -15.30 -4.80 4.74
CA ALA A 174 -15.69 -4.81 3.35
C ALA A 174 -16.06 -6.23 2.85
N ASN A 175 -15.36 -7.28 3.29
CA ASN A 175 -15.70 -8.66 2.96
C ASN A 175 -17.04 -9.10 3.54
N THR A 176 -17.37 -8.63 4.74
CA THR A 176 -18.69 -8.85 5.36
C THR A 176 -19.79 -8.15 4.57
N GLU A 177 -19.54 -6.92 4.12
CA GLU A 177 -20.46 -6.15 3.27
C GLU A 177 -20.67 -6.83 1.92
N VAL A 178 -19.60 -7.23 1.23
CA VAL A 178 -19.66 -7.97 -0.03
C VAL A 178 -20.54 -9.23 0.10
N THR A 179 -20.34 -9.99 1.18
CA THR A 179 -21.12 -11.20 1.46
C THR A 179 -22.58 -10.85 1.70
N SER A 180 -22.87 -9.84 2.50
CA SER A 180 -24.23 -9.39 2.82
C SER A 180 -24.98 -8.88 1.58
N PHE A 181 -24.30 -8.08 0.75
CA PHE A 181 -24.87 -7.62 -0.51
C PHE A 181 -25.18 -8.77 -1.45
N ASN A 182 -24.24 -9.69 -1.64
CA ASN A 182 -24.40 -10.80 -2.59
C ASN A 182 -25.46 -11.81 -2.16
N GLN A 183 -25.49 -12.16 -0.87
CA GLN A 183 -26.39 -13.22 -0.38
C GLN A 183 -27.78 -12.72 0.00
N THR A 184 -27.92 -11.46 0.42
CA THR A 184 -29.18 -10.98 1.02
C THR A 184 -29.72 -9.74 0.32
N ILE A 185 -28.93 -8.66 0.21
CA ILE A 185 -29.46 -7.34 -0.19
C ILE A 185 -29.83 -7.32 -1.68
N LEU A 186 -28.90 -7.76 -2.57
CA LEU A 186 -29.16 -7.74 -4.01
C LEU A 186 -30.30 -8.66 -4.43
N PRO A 187 -30.42 -9.91 -3.95
CA PRO A 187 -31.58 -10.76 -4.23
C PRO A 187 -32.91 -10.16 -3.73
N ALA A 188 -32.91 -9.56 -2.54
CA ALA A 188 -34.10 -8.93 -1.98
C ALA A 188 -34.52 -7.69 -2.78
N ALA A 189 -33.56 -6.84 -3.14
CA ALA A 189 -33.81 -5.65 -3.96
C ALA A 189 -34.30 -6.00 -5.36
N GLN A 190 -33.75 -7.04 -5.99
CA GLN A 190 -34.20 -7.53 -7.29
C GLN A 190 -35.66 -8.05 -7.19
N ASN A 191 -35.97 -8.86 -6.16
CA ASN A 191 -37.33 -9.37 -5.94
C ASN A 191 -38.33 -8.23 -5.69
N ALA A 192 -37.92 -7.16 -5.01
CA ALA A 192 -38.75 -5.96 -4.81
C ALA A 192 -39.10 -5.30 -6.16
N VAL A 193 -38.12 -5.14 -7.06
CA VAL A 193 -38.36 -4.61 -8.42
C VAL A 193 -39.32 -5.48 -9.19
N ASP A 194 -39.12 -6.80 -9.20
CA ASP A 194 -39.95 -7.75 -9.93
C ASP A 194 -41.38 -7.77 -9.39
N THR A 195 -41.53 -7.64 -8.08
CA THR A 195 -42.86 -7.60 -7.41
C THR A 195 -43.57 -6.29 -7.68
N ALA A 196 -42.86 -5.13 -7.57
CA ALA A 196 -43.41 -3.82 -7.85
C ALA A 196 -43.84 -3.70 -9.32
N THR A 197 -43.03 -4.20 -10.25
CA THR A 197 -43.34 -4.18 -11.70
C THR A 197 -44.59 -4.99 -12.01
N ARG A 198 -44.65 -6.25 -11.51
CA ARG A 198 -45.86 -7.09 -11.69
C ARG A 198 -47.09 -6.48 -11.02
N GLY A 199 -46.94 -5.90 -9.82
CA GLY A 199 -48.03 -5.25 -9.12
C GLY A 199 -48.58 -4.02 -9.88
N PHE A 200 -47.69 -3.26 -10.50
CA PHE A 200 -48.05 -2.13 -11.35
C PHE A 200 -48.80 -2.59 -12.62
N GLU A 201 -48.34 -3.64 -13.31
CA GLU A 201 -49.00 -4.21 -14.48
C GLU A 201 -50.41 -4.69 -14.15
N MET A 202 -50.59 -5.25 -12.95
CA MET A 202 -51.93 -5.68 -12.45
C MET A 202 -52.77 -4.53 -11.89
N GLY A 203 -52.25 -3.28 -11.88
CA GLY A 203 -52.94 -2.14 -11.33
C GLY A 203 -53.06 -2.11 -9.79
N LYS A 204 -52.26 -2.91 -9.07
CA LYS A 204 -52.25 -3.00 -7.61
C LYS A 204 -51.28 -2.03 -6.93
N PHE A 205 -50.21 -1.64 -7.63
CA PHE A 205 -49.18 -0.73 -7.17
C PHE A 205 -49.10 0.49 -8.06
N ASN A 206 -48.59 1.59 -7.50
CA ASN A 206 -48.35 2.83 -8.23
C ASN A 206 -47.03 2.76 -8.99
N PHE A 207 -46.88 3.57 -10.03
CA PHE A 207 -45.64 3.68 -10.78
C PHE A 207 -44.46 4.14 -9.88
N LEU A 208 -44.75 4.96 -8.86
CA LEU A 208 -43.75 5.41 -7.87
C LEU A 208 -43.15 4.25 -7.10
N ASP A 209 -43.91 3.21 -6.78
CA ASP A 209 -43.40 2.02 -6.08
C ASP A 209 -42.36 1.29 -6.93
N VAL A 210 -42.58 1.22 -8.27
CA VAL A 210 -41.61 0.65 -9.21
C VAL A 210 -40.33 1.48 -9.28
N LEU A 211 -40.46 2.81 -9.38
CA LEU A 211 -39.31 3.71 -9.41
C LEU A 211 -38.49 3.61 -8.13
N ASP A 212 -39.13 3.56 -6.98
CA ASP A 212 -38.44 3.47 -5.68
C ASP A 212 -37.68 2.13 -5.53
N ALA A 213 -38.35 1.03 -5.92
CA ALA A 213 -37.68 -0.30 -5.97
C ALA A 213 -36.46 -0.30 -6.90
N GLN A 214 -36.57 0.30 -8.10
CA GLN A 214 -35.47 0.42 -9.04
C GLN A 214 -34.31 1.24 -8.49
N ARG A 215 -34.61 2.40 -7.84
CA ARG A 215 -33.59 3.23 -7.18
C ARG A 215 -32.86 2.46 -6.09
N THR A 216 -33.59 1.71 -5.27
CA THR A 216 -33.03 0.86 -4.23
C THR A 216 -32.09 -0.19 -4.81
N LEU A 217 -32.46 -0.87 -5.90
CA LEU A 217 -31.60 -1.86 -6.55
C LEU A 217 -30.33 -1.23 -7.14
N ILE A 218 -30.45 -0.07 -7.81
CA ILE A 218 -29.30 0.64 -8.37
C ILE A 218 -28.35 1.05 -7.24
N SER A 219 -28.88 1.63 -6.16
CA SER A 219 -28.07 2.01 -4.98
C SER A 219 -27.37 0.81 -4.37
N ALA A 220 -28.07 -0.32 -4.20
CA ALA A 220 -27.48 -1.54 -3.67
C ALA A 220 -26.36 -2.09 -4.58
N ARG A 221 -26.53 -2.05 -5.90
CA ARG A 221 -25.47 -2.45 -6.85
C ARG A 221 -24.23 -1.55 -6.77
N ASN A 222 -24.43 -0.24 -6.67
CA ASN A 222 -23.32 0.70 -6.52
C ASN A 222 -22.55 0.46 -5.21
N GLN A 223 -23.24 0.25 -4.10
CA GLN A 223 -22.62 -0.06 -2.81
C GLN A 223 -21.88 -1.40 -2.84
N TYR A 224 -22.43 -2.42 -3.51
CA TYR A 224 -21.74 -3.70 -3.71
C TYR A 224 -20.43 -3.55 -4.44
N ILE A 225 -20.41 -2.77 -5.56
CA ILE A 225 -19.18 -2.50 -6.31
C ILE A 225 -18.16 -1.75 -5.45
N GLN A 226 -18.62 -0.78 -4.65
CA GLN A 226 -17.74 -0.07 -3.71
C GLN A 226 -17.14 -1.01 -2.66
N ALA A 227 -17.95 -1.87 -2.07
CA ALA A 227 -17.47 -2.85 -1.09
C ALA A 227 -16.41 -3.81 -1.68
N ILE A 228 -16.59 -4.26 -2.94
CA ILE A 228 -15.58 -5.06 -3.65
C ILE A 228 -14.28 -4.26 -3.84
N ALA A 229 -14.39 -2.99 -4.25
CA ALA A 229 -13.22 -2.14 -4.47
C ALA A 229 -12.45 -1.88 -3.15
N GLU A 230 -13.16 -1.60 -2.05
CA GLU A 230 -12.57 -1.41 -0.73
C GLU A 230 -11.89 -2.67 -0.19
N ALA A 231 -12.52 -3.83 -0.35
CA ALA A 231 -11.93 -5.10 0.06
C ALA A 231 -10.66 -5.41 -0.77
N THR A 232 -10.70 -5.14 -2.08
CA THR A 232 -9.54 -5.32 -2.95
C THR A 232 -8.40 -4.37 -2.59
N ASP A 233 -8.71 -3.11 -2.31
CA ASP A 233 -7.70 -2.12 -1.91
C ASP A 233 -7.06 -2.48 -0.57
N ALA A 234 -7.85 -2.90 0.41
CA ALA A 234 -7.34 -3.38 1.69
C ALA A 234 -6.44 -4.61 1.53
N TRP A 235 -6.84 -5.57 0.69
CA TRP A 235 -6.02 -6.73 0.34
C TRP A 235 -4.69 -6.33 -0.27
N VAL A 236 -4.69 -5.46 -1.27
CA VAL A 236 -3.48 -4.99 -1.96
C VAL A 236 -2.53 -4.28 -1.00
N ARG A 237 -3.05 -3.54 -0.01
CA ARG A 237 -2.22 -2.92 1.04
C ARG A 237 -1.48 -3.97 1.88
N ILE A 238 -2.16 -5.06 2.26
CA ILE A 238 -1.54 -6.17 3.00
C ILE A 238 -0.48 -6.85 2.12
N GLU A 239 -0.81 -7.15 0.87
CA GLU A 239 0.09 -7.79 -0.09
C GLU A 239 1.34 -6.94 -0.39
N ARG A 240 1.20 -5.61 -0.44
CA ARG A 240 2.33 -4.70 -0.61
C ARG A 240 3.37 -4.81 0.51
N VAL A 241 2.94 -5.10 1.74
CA VAL A 241 3.84 -5.20 2.90
C VAL A 241 4.50 -6.57 2.99
N PHE A 242 3.74 -7.63 2.76
CA PHE A 242 4.22 -9.01 2.96
C PHE A 242 4.65 -9.73 1.68
N GLY A 243 4.31 -9.18 0.51
CA GLY A 243 4.41 -9.90 -0.75
C GLY A 243 3.21 -10.84 -0.95
N ASP A 244 3.38 -11.92 -1.72
CA ASP A 244 2.31 -12.88 -1.99
C ASP A 244 1.85 -13.60 -0.71
N VAL A 245 0.77 -13.07 -0.15
CA VAL A 245 0.19 -13.55 1.13
C VAL A 245 -0.45 -14.93 0.97
N THR A 246 -0.80 -15.34 -0.26
CA THR A 246 -1.41 -16.65 -0.51
C THR A 246 -0.44 -17.81 -0.25
N GLN A 247 0.87 -17.55 -0.33
CA GLN A 247 1.88 -18.54 0.03
C GLN A 247 1.98 -18.75 1.54
N LEU A 248 1.59 -17.75 2.33
CA LEU A 248 1.61 -17.84 3.79
C LEU A 248 0.51 -18.77 4.34
N THR A 249 -0.58 -18.93 3.61
CA THR A 249 -1.69 -19.84 3.94
C THR A 249 -1.46 -21.28 3.50
N ARG A 250 -0.55 -21.52 2.52
CA ARG A 250 -0.25 -22.87 2.00
C ARG A 250 0.81 -23.61 2.82
N SER A 251 1.51 -22.94 3.71
CA SER A 251 2.58 -23.52 4.54
C SER A 251 2.10 -24.04 5.90
N GLN A 252 0.80 -24.16 6.09
CA GLN A 252 0.14 -24.88 7.19
C GLN A 252 -0.52 -26.15 6.62
#